data_e7df56d7fef241efa3d87d3e603c119a
#
_entry.id   e7df56d7fef241efa3d87d3e603c119a
#
_cell.length_a   1.000
_cell.length_b   1.000
_cell.length_c   1.000
_cell.angle_alpha   90.00
_cell.angle_beta   90.00
_cell.angle_gamma   90.00
#
_symmetry.space_group_name_H-M   'P 1'
#
loop_
_entity.id
_entity.type
_entity.pdbx_description
1 polymer ?
#
loop_
_entity_poly.entity_id
_entity_poly.type
_entity_poly.pdbx_seq_one_letter_code
_entity_poly.pdbx_strand_id
1 'polypeptide(L)'
;MVYRIYVEKKKELANEAKSLMGDIKAFLGVKGVTDLRIVNCYDVENIDRELFDYCSKTVFSEPQLDDICDSVDFGNAVVFAVEFLPGQFDQRADSAAQCIQIISQKDKPIVKTMKIYAVYGDISEKDTEKIKKYVINPVEAREASLEK
;
A
#
# COMPACT_ATOMS: atom_id res chain seq x y z
N MET A 1 9.10 -11.82 14.84
CA MET A 1 8.07 -10.78 14.97
C MET A 1 8.03 -9.92 13.70
N VAL A 2 6.84 -9.61 13.22
CA VAL A 2 6.66 -8.77 12.04
C VAL A 2 6.20 -7.39 12.48
N TYR A 3 6.91 -6.37 12.04
CA TYR A 3 6.50 -4.98 12.25
C TYR A 3 5.80 -4.49 10.98
N ARG A 4 4.69 -3.78 11.15
CA ARG A 4 3.92 -3.24 10.04
C ARG A 4 3.80 -1.74 10.15
N ILE A 5 3.93 -1.05 9.01
CA ILE A 5 3.70 0.39 8.91
C ILE A 5 2.88 0.69 7.66
N TYR A 6 1.97 1.66 7.79
CA TYR A 6 1.14 2.17 6.71
C TYR A 6 1.65 3.54 6.30
N VAL A 7 1.87 3.72 5.00
CA VAL A 7 2.40 4.96 4.44
C VAL A 7 1.44 5.45 3.36
N GLU A 8 0.92 6.65 3.54
CA GLU A 8 -0.03 7.24 2.59
C GLU A 8 0.45 8.62 2.18
N LYS A 9 0.39 8.94 0.88
CA LYS A 9 0.70 10.27 0.40
C LYS A 9 -0.28 11.28 1.00
N LYS A 10 0.20 12.45 1.37
CA LYS A 10 -0.67 13.54 1.81
C LYS A 10 -1.70 13.82 0.74
N LYS A 11 -2.91 14.22 1.15
CA LYS A 11 -4.07 14.31 0.26
C LYS A 11 -3.80 15.14 -0.99
N GLU A 12 -3.15 16.28 -0.86
CA GLU A 12 -2.83 17.15 -1.98
C GLU A 12 -1.77 16.59 -2.92
N LEU A 13 -1.03 15.57 -2.48
CA LEU A 13 0.02 14.92 -3.26
C LEU A 13 -0.36 13.51 -3.74
N ALA A 14 -1.59 13.07 -3.46
CA ALA A 14 -2.08 11.73 -3.77
C ALA A 14 -2.51 11.61 -5.24
N ASN A 15 -1.59 11.82 -6.17
CA ASN A 15 -1.88 11.83 -7.59
C ASN A 15 -2.30 10.47 -8.13
N GLU A 16 -1.71 9.39 -7.61
CA GLU A 16 -2.09 8.03 -8.01
C GLU A 16 -3.56 7.74 -7.68
N ALA A 17 -4.00 8.12 -6.48
CA ALA A 17 -5.38 7.92 -6.06
C ALA A 17 -6.35 8.76 -6.91
N LYS A 18 -5.99 10.01 -7.19
CA LYS A 18 -6.82 10.89 -8.02
C LYS A 18 -6.96 10.37 -9.43
N SER A 19 -5.86 9.90 -10.01
CA SER A 19 -5.83 9.35 -11.37
C SER A 19 -6.67 8.08 -11.44
N LEU A 20 -6.53 7.18 -10.48
CA LEU A 20 -7.31 5.95 -10.44
C LEU A 20 -8.80 6.23 -10.26
N MET A 21 -9.16 7.18 -9.42
CA MET A 21 -10.57 7.56 -9.23
C MET A 21 -11.18 8.07 -10.54
N GLY A 22 -10.42 8.87 -11.30
CA GLY A 22 -10.83 9.33 -12.63
C GLY A 22 -11.05 8.18 -13.59
N ASP A 23 -10.13 7.22 -13.61
CA ASP A 23 -10.23 6.02 -14.47
C ASP A 23 -11.45 5.16 -14.11
N ILE A 24 -11.69 4.97 -12.83
CA ILE A 24 -12.84 4.18 -12.34
C ILE A 24 -14.15 4.80 -12.83
N LYS A 25 -14.28 6.12 -12.74
CA LYS A 25 -15.46 6.81 -13.20
C LYS A 25 -15.60 6.80 -14.72
N ALA A 26 -14.51 7.05 -15.44
CA ALA A 26 -14.53 7.21 -16.90
C ALA A 26 -14.56 5.88 -17.64
N PHE A 27 -13.72 4.91 -17.25
CA PHE A 27 -13.56 3.66 -18.00
C PHE A 27 -14.42 2.52 -17.47
N LEU A 28 -14.61 2.45 -16.15
CA LEU A 28 -15.42 1.40 -15.56
C LEU A 28 -16.88 1.79 -15.36
N GLY A 29 -17.18 3.07 -15.52
CA GLY A 29 -18.55 3.57 -15.39
C GLY A 29 -19.09 3.54 -13.96
N VAL A 30 -18.23 3.42 -12.96
CA VAL A 30 -18.60 3.41 -11.53
C VAL A 30 -18.67 4.86 -11.06
N LYS A 31 -19.85 5.44 -11.10
CA LYS A 31 -20.04 6.87 -10.82
C LYS A 31 -20.32 7.16 -9.34
N GLY A 32 -20.62 6.15 -8.55
CA GLY A 32 -20.92 6.31 -7.12
C GLY A 32 -19.70 6.57 -6.25
N VAL A 33 -18.49 6.52 -6.79
CA VAL A 33 -17.25 6.75 -6.05
C VAL A 33 -17.14 8.22 -5.67
N THR A 34 -16.99 8.50 -4.37
CA THR A 34 -16.85 9.86 -3.86
C THR A 34 -15.41 10.19 -3.47
N ASP A 35 -14.62 9.17 -3.12
CA ASP A 35 -13.20 9.36 -2.76
C ASP A 35 -12.47 8.03 -2.90
N LEU A 36 -11.16 8.09 -2.94
CA LEU A 36 -10.30 6.91 -3.05
C LEU A 36 -9.00 7.18 -2.30
N ARG A 37 -8.59 6.21 -1.48
CA ARG A 37 -7.30 6.25 -0.80
C ARG A 37 -6.45 5.07 -1.22
N ILE A 38 -5.17 5.31 -1.42
CA ILE A 38 -4.18 4.26 -1.68
C ILE A 38 -3.12 4.35 -0.60
N VAL A 39 -2.98 3.28 0.18
CA VAL A 39 -2.04 3.21 1.29
C VAL A 39 -1.03 2.10 1.01
N ASN A 40 0.25 2.44 1.09
CA ASN A 40 1.32 1.45 0.98
C ASN A 40 1.57 0.84 2.35
N CYS A 41 1.62 -0.49 2.41
CA CYS A 41 1.86 -1.22 3.64
C CYS A 41 3.19 -1.95 3.54
N TYR A 42 4.03 -1.82 4.56
CA TYR A 42 5.30 -2.53 4.66
C TYR A 42 5.26 -3.46 5.86
N ASP A 43 5.57 -4.74 5.64
CA ASP A 43 5.79 -5.73 6.69
C ASP A 43 7.28 -6.05 6.72
N VAL A 44 7.90 -5.90 7.89
CA VAL A 44 9.34 -6.04 8.05
C VAL A 44 9.65 -7.06 9.14
N GLU A 45 10.46 -8.06 8.80
CA GLU A 45 10.96 -9.06 9.72
C GLU A 45 12.48 -8.98 9.83
N ASN A 46 13.04 -9.55 10.87
CA ASN A 46 14.48 -9.61 11.11
C ASN A 46 15.10 -8.23 11.29
N ILE A 47 14.41 -7.40 12.08
CA ILE A 47 14.82 -6.03 12.39
C ILE A 47 14.45 -5.76 13.85
N ASP A 48 15.26 -4.97 14.57
CA ASP A 48 14.89 -4.53 15.91
C ASP A 48 13.95 -3.32 15.87
N ARG A 49 13.22 -3.10 16.96
CA ARG A 49 12.21 -2.06 17.05
C ARG A 49 12.79 -0.65 16.85
N GLU A 50 13.93 -0.40 17.43
CA GLU A 50 14.59 0.91 17.36
C GLU A 50 14.98 1.25 15.93
N LEU A 51 15.58 0.29 15.22
CA LEU A 51 15.93 0.46 13.81
C LEU A 51 14.68 0.61 12.94
N PHE A 52 13.63 -0.16 13.22
CA PHE A 52 12.37 -0.05 12.50
C PHE A 52 11.76 1.35 12.65
N ASP A 53 11.73 1.88 13.87
CA ASP A 53 11.18 3.23 14.12
C ASP A 53 11.97 4.30 13.38
N TYR A 54 13.29 4.18 13.35
CA TYR A 54 14.14 5.09 12.57
C TYR A 54 13.84 5.01 11.07
N CYS A 55 13.76 3.79 10.55
CA CYS A 55 13.51 3.56 9.12
C CYS A 55 12.10 3.97 8.69
N SER A 56 11.14 3.97 9.60
CA SER A 56 9.78 4.41 9.29
C SER A 56 9.75 5.85 8.78
N LYS A 57 10.68 6.68 9.24
CA LYS A 57 10.76 8.09 8.85
C LYS A 57 11.78 8.40 7.78
N THR A 58 12.68 7.47 7.47
CA THR A 58 13.81 7.72 6.57
C THR A 58 13.82 6.83 5.33
N VAL A 59 13.36 5.59 5.45
CA VAL A 59 13.36 4.61 4.35
C VAL A 59 11.98 4.43 3.75
N PHE A 60 10.97 4.22 4.60
CA PHE A 60 9.61 3.89 4.14
C PHE A 60 8.79 5.11 3.77
N SER A 61 9.16 6.30 4.25
CA SER A 61 8.39 7.50 4.02
C SER A 61 9.28 8.73 3.90
N GLU A 62 8.72 9.77 3.30
CA GLU A 62 9.29 11.12 3.32
C GLU A 62 8.32 12.00 4.11
N PRO A 63 8.67 12.48 5.32
CA PRO A 63 7.73 13.19 6.19
C PRO A 63 7.04 14.40 5.55
N GLN A 64 7.67 15.00 4.55
CA GLN A 64 7.10 16.15 3.84
C GLN A 64 6.00 15.74 2.86
N LEU A 65 6.03 14.49 2.37
CA LEU A 65 5.15 14.00 1.32
C LEU A 65 4.16 12.96 1.82
N ASP A 66 4.48 12.27 2.90
CA ASP A 66 3.75 11.10 3.37
C ASP A 66 3.30 11.23 4.82
N ASP A 67 2.17 10.62 5.12
CA ASP A 67 1.72 10.36 6.48
C ASP A 67 1.98 8.89 6.81
N ILE A 68 2.45 8.62 8.03
CA ILE A 68 2.73 7.25 8.49
C ILE A 68 1.89 6.93 9.71
N CYS A 69 1.42 5.68 9.79
CA CYS A 69 0.59 5.21 10.90
C CYS A 69 0.86 3.75 11.21
N ASP A 70 0.65 3.36 12.47
CA ASP A 70 0.69 1.95 12.90
C ASP A 70 -0.61 1.23 12.49
N SER A 71 -1.70 1.96 12.38
CA SER A 71 -3.00 1.45 11.99
C SER A 71 -3.76 2.52 11.22
N VAL A 72 -4.69 2.10 10.37
CA VAL A 72 -5.50 3.01 9.57
C VAL A 72 -6.97 2.64 9.71
N ASP A 73 -7.81 3.63 9.99
CA ASP A 73 -9.26 3.49 9.99
C ASP A 73 -9.78 4.00 8.65
N PHE A 74 -10.33 3.09 7.86
CA PHE A 74 -10.89 3.43 6.55
C PHE A 74 -12.39 3.80 6.61
N GLY A 75 -13.00 3.71 7.77
CA GLY A 75 -14.42 4.03 7.93
C GLY A 75 -15.31 3.10 7.13
N ASN A 76 -16.22 3.67 6.33
CA ASN A 76 -17.19 2.92 5.54
C ASN A 76 -16.70 2.51 4.15
N ALA A 77 -15.41 2.65 3.89
CA ALA A 77 -14.85 2.32 2.58
C ALA A 77 -14.92 0.83 2.27
N VAL A 78 -15.01 0.52 0.98
CA VAL A 78 -14.73 -0.82 0.49
C VAL A 78 -13.21 -0.94 0.41
N VAL A 79 -12.63 -1.87 1.15
CA VAL A 79 -11.18 -1.98 1.29
C VAL A 79 -10.69 -3.32 0.75
N PHE A 80 -9.67 -3.30 -0.07
CA PHE A 80 -8.97 -4.50 -0.50
C PHE A 80 -7.48 -4.20 -0.66
N ALA A 81 -6.67 -5.24 -0.57
CA ALA A 81 -5.22 -5.12 -0.69
C ALA A 81 -4.71 -5.94 -1.87
N VAL A 82 -3.60 -5.49 -2.46
CA VAL A 82 -2.96 -6.13 -3.61
C VAL A 82 -1.49 -6.35 -3.28
N GLU A 83 -1.00 -7.57 -3.51
CA GLU A 83 0.40 -7.93 -3.33
C GLU A 83 0.95 -8.61 -4.58
N PHE A 84 2.27 -8.62 -4.74
CA PHE A 84 2.90 -9.37 -5.82
C PHE A 84 2.75 -10.87 -5.59
N LEU A 85 2.61 -11.63 -6.69
CA LEU A 85 2.62 -13.09 -6.62
C LEU A 85 3.98 -13.59 -6.13
N PRO A 86 4.02 -14.75 -5.45
CA PRO A 86 5.30 -15.38 -5.09
C PRO A 86 6.18 -15.55 -6.33
N GLY A 87 7.45 -15.19 -6.20
CA GLY A 87 8.40 -15.24 -7.31
C GLY A 87 8.47 -13.97 -8.15
N GLN A 88 7.52 -13.06 -8.02
CA GLN A 88 7.61 -11.76 -8.67
C GLN A 88 8.53 -10.82 -7.90
N PHE A 89 9.28 -9.98 -8.61
CA PHE A 89 10.20 -9.04 -7.98
C PHE A 89 9.45 -7.83 -7.43
N ASP A 90 9.59 -7.61 -6.13
CA ASP A 90 9.04 -6.44 -5.45
C ASP A 90 10.17 -5.41 -5.27
N GLN A 91 10.25 -4.47 -6.21
CA GLN A 91 11.31 -3.47 -6.22
C GLN A 91 11.27 -2.57 -4.98
N ARG A 92 10.06 -2.22 -4.52
CA ARG A 92 9.92 -1.37 -3.32
C ARG A 92 10.44 -2.07 -2.08
N ALA A 93 10.10 -3.34 -1.90
CA ALA A 93 10.59 -4.14 -0.78
C ALA A 93 12.11 -4.32 -0.84
N ASP A 94 12.63 -4.63 -2.01
CA ASP A 94 14.07 -4.84 -2.19
C ASP A 94 14.86 -3.56 -1.93
N SER A 95 14.42 -2.44 -2.45
CA SER A 95 15.08 -1.14 -2.24
C SER A 95 15.08 -0.76 -0.76
N ALA A 96 13.95 -0.96 -0.07
CA ALA A 96 13.85 -0.68 1.37
C ALA A 96 14.81 -1.57 2.16
N ALA A 97 14.84 -2.87 1.87
CA ALA A 97 15.71 -3.82 2.56
C ALA A 97 17.19 -3.46 2.35
N GLN A 98 17.59 -3.10 1.15
CA GLN A 98 18.96 -2.67 0.86
C GLN A 98 19.33 -1.40 1.61
N CYS A 99 18.43 -0.41 1.64
CA CYS A 99 18.67 0.83 2.39
C CYS A 99 18.87 0.55 3.88
N ILE A 100 18.04 -0.32 4.45
CA ILE A 100 18.15 -0.68 5.86
C ILE A 100 19.49 -1.39 6.14
N GLN A 101 19.91 -2.28 5.25
CA GLN A 101 21.20 -2.97 5.37
C GLN A 101 22.36 -1.98 5.37
N ILE A 102 22.33 -1.01 4.48
CA ILE A 102 23.38 0.02 4.38
C ILE A 102 23.43 0.87 5.66
N ILE A 103 22.27 1.30 6.15
CA ILE A 103 22.16 2.13 7.35
C ILE A 103 22.65 1.39 8.60
N SER A 104 22.21 0.16 8.77
CA SER A 104 22.49 -0.63 9.98
C SER A 104 23.84 -1.34 9.94
N GLN A 105 24.35 -1.62 8.75
CA GLN A 105 25.53 -2.48 8.53
C GLN A 105 25.35 -3.88 9.13
N LYS A 106 24.11 -4.35 9.20
CA LYS A 106 23.73 -5.68 9.68
C LYS A 106 23.15 -6.50 8.54
N ASP A 107 22.62 -7.68 8.87
CA ASP A 107 21.96 -8.52 7.90
C ASP A 107 20.74 -7.81 7.30
N LYS A 108 20.49 -8.10 6.04
CA LYS A 108 19.37 -7.53 5.31
C LYS A 108 18.05 -8.04 5.90
N PRO A 109 17.13 -7.14 6.28
CA PRO A 109 15.83 -7.57 6.79
C PRO A 109 14.96 -8.15 5.69
N ILE A 110 13.89 -8.83 6.08
CA ILE A 110 12.87 -9.32 5.15
C ILE A 110 11.76 -8.28 5.07
N VAL A 111 11.56 -7.72 3.89
CA VAL A 111 10.53 -6.70 3.66
C VAL A 111 9.53 -7.21 2.64
N LYS A 112 8.25 -7.07 2.95
CA LYS A 112 7.14 -7.34 2.02
C LYS A 112 6.28 -6.10 1.93
N THR A 113 5.75 -5.85 0.75
CA THR A 113 4.84 -4.71 0.54
C THR A 113 3.50 -5.16 0.02
N MET A 114 2.49 -4.35 0.27
CA MET A 114 1.20 -4.44 -0.40
C MET A 114 0.61 -3.04 -0.52
N LYS A 115 -0.29 -2.86 -1.49
CA LYS A 115 -1.07 -1.63 -1.62
C LYS A 115 -2.48 -1.89 -1.14
N ILE A 116 -2.99 -1.02 -0.30
CA ILE A 116 -4.36 -1.08 0.19
C ILE A 116 -5.16 0.00 -0.52
N TYR A 117 -6.28 -0.40 -1.12
CA TYR A 117 -7.19 0.49 -1.82
C TYR A 117 -8.46 0.62 -0.99
N ALA A 118 -8.83 1.86 -0.66
CA ALA A 118 -10.06 2.17 0.06
C ALA A 118 -10.93 3.03 -0.84
N VAL A 119 -12.08 2.50 -1.23
CA VAL A 119 -12.99 3.15 -2.17
C VAL A 119 -14.24 3.59 -1.42
N TYR A 120 -14.53 4.87 -1.46
CA TYR A 120 -15.66 5.49 -0.75
C TYR A 120 -16.78 5.83 -1.72
N GLY A 121 -17.99 5.72 -1.23
CA GLY A 121 -19.18 6.09 -1.99
C GLY A 121 -20.20 4.96 -2.07
N ASP A 122 -21.16 5.10 -2.97
CA ASP A 122 -22.19 4.11 -3.22
C ASP A 122 -21.70 3.10 -4.26
N ILE A 123 -21.14 1.98 -3.77
CA ILE A 123 -20.45 1.00 -4.59
C ILE A 123 -21.04 -0.38 -4.35
N SER A 124 -21.55 -1.00 -5.42
CA SER A 124 -22.11 -2.36 -5.36
C SER A 124 -21.01 -3.41 -5.39
N GLU A 125 -21.36 -4.68 -5.12
CA GLU A 125 -20.43 -5.80 -5.25
C GLU A 125 -19.91 -5.93 -6.68
N LYS A 126 -20.75 -5.70 -7.69
CA LYS A 126 -20.33 -5.72 -9.09
C LYS A 126 -19.31 -4.62 -9.37
N ASP A 127 -19.53 -3.45 -8.83
CA ASP A 127 -18.60 -2.33 -8.97
C ASP A 127 -17.25 -2.65 -8.32
N THR A 128 -17.28 -3.25 -7.13
CA THR A 128 -16.09 -3.69 -6.42
C THR A 128 -15.29 -4.69 -7.25
N GLU A 129 -15.96 -5.68 -7.85
CA GLU A 129 -15.29 -6.67 -8.69
C GLU A 129 -14.67 -6.04 -9.94
N LYS A 130 -15.35 -5.07 -10.56
CA LYS A 130 -14.79 -4.34 -11.70
C LYS A 130 -13.51 -3.59 -11.32
N ILE A 131 -13.53 -2.92 -10.17
CA ILE A 131 -12.38 -2.17 -9.68
C ILE A 131 -11.22 -3.11 -9.39
N LYS A 132 -11.46 -4.23 -8.71
CA LYS A 132 -10.43 -5.23 -8.44
C LYS A 132 -9.80 -5.75 -9.72
N LYS A 133 -10.60 -6.11 -10.72
CA LYS A 133 -10.09 -6.60 -12.00
C LYS A 133 -9.27 -5.56 -12.75
N TYR A 134 -9.64 -4.30 -12.61
CA TYR A 134 -8.88 -3.22 -13.25
C TYR A 134 -7.53 -3.00 -12.58
N VAL A 135 -7.50 -3.06 -11.25
CA VAL A 135 -6.31 -2.76 -10.45
C VAL A 135 -5.33 -3.94 -10.38
N ILE A 136 -5.86 -5.18 -10.30
CA ILE A 136 -5.03 -6.36 -10.10
C ILE A 136 -4.67 -6.98 -11.45
N ASN A 137 -3.37 -6.96 -11.77
CA ASN A 137 -2.86 -7.69 -12.93
C ASN A 137 -2.56 -9.13 -12.51
N PRO A 138 -3.36 -10.14 -12.97
CA PRO A 138 -3.21 -11.51 -12.47
C PRO A 138 -1.89 -12.19 -12.87
N VAL A 139 -1.14 -11.59 -13.79
CA VAL A 139 0.19 -12.11 -14.17
C VAL A 139 1.23 -11.80 -13.09
N GLU A 140 1.08 -10.68 -12.36
CA GLU A 140 2.10 -10.24 -11.41
C GLU A 140 1.58 -10.07 -9.98
N ALA A 141 0.25 -10.00 -9.77
CA ALA A 141 -0.31 -9.63 -8.48
C ALA A 141 -1.56 -10.43 -8.15
N ARG A 142 -1.95 -10.39 -6.88
CA ARG A 142 -3.16 -11.03 -6.37
C ARG A 142 -3.74 -10.19 -5.23
N GLU A 143 -4.99 -10.46 -4.88
CA GLU A 143 -5.58 -9.87 -3.70
C GLU A 143 -4.91 -10.43 -2.45
N ALA A 144 -4.53 -9.55 -1.50
CA ALA A 144 -3.82 -9.92 -0.29
C ALA A 144 -4.75 -9.89 0.92
N SER A 145 -4.37 -10.61 1.98
CA SER A 145 -5.02 -10.49 3.27
C SER A 145 -4.63 -9.15 3.92
N LEU A 146 -5.59 -8.49 4.57
CA LEU A 146 -5.34 -7.28 5.35
C LEU A 146 -4.71 -7.59 6.71
N GLU A 147 -4.68 -8.86 7.10
CA GLU A 147 -4.07 -9.31 8.36
C GLU A 147 -2.59 -9.63 8.17
N LYS A 148 -1.81 -9.41 9.23
CA LYS A 148 -0.39 -9.75 9.22
C LYS A 148 -0.12 -11.21 8.98
#